data_590be9754f2fab923d65c751e5cb136b
#
_entry.id   590be9754f2fab923d65c751e5cb136b
#
_cell.length_a   1.000
_cell.length_b   1.000
_cell.length_c   1.000
_cell.angle_alpha   90.00
_cell.angle_beta   90.00
_cell.angle_gamma   90.00
#
_symmetry.space_group_name_H-M   'P 1'
#
loop_
_entity.id
_entity.type
_entity.pdbx_description
1 polymer ?
#
loop_
_entity_poly.entity_id
_entity_poly.type
_entity_poly.pdbx_seq_one_letter_code
_entity_poly.pdbx_strand_id
1 'polypeptide(L)'
;MPIDRDVRDYYLHWLDHDALPGFPMPSFWDHIRGWWEVRGLPNVLLLHFNDLINDLERQLRRVAHFLGMQIDEARLPAMVEHCGLEYMREAVSKDSAVNRIFKDGPRTFFNRGTNGRWRDVLSADEIARCDKISAARLPPDCAHWLLTGELN
;
A
#
# COMPACT_ATOMS: atom_id res chain seq x y z
N MET A 1 18.76 -8.78 -9.88
CA MET A 1 19.47 -9.58 -8.88
C MET A 1 18.45 -10.22 -7.97
N PRO A 2 18.44 -11.54 -7.77
CA PRO A 2 17.63 -12.12 -6.71
C PRO A 2 18.18 -11.60 -5.37
N ILE A 3 17.31 -11.04 -4.55
CA ILE A 3 17.67 -10.62 -3.20
C ILE A 3 17.67 -11.89 -2.36
N ASP A 4 18.85 -12.49 -2.20
CA ASP A 4 19.06 -13.68 -1.36
C ASP A 4 19.28 -13.26 0.11
N ARG A 5 18.47 -12.31 0.58
CA ARG A 5 18.48 -11.83 1.95
C ARG A 5 17.14 -12.08 2.59
N ASP A 6 17.15 -12.34 3.89
CA ASP A 6 15.95 -12.39 4.70
C ASP A 6 15.17 -11.06 4.56
N VAL A 7 13.86 -11.15 4.44
CA VAL A 7 12.97 -9.98 4.31
C VAL A 7 13.12 -9.02 5.48
N ARG A 8 13.42 -9.54 6.68
CA ARG A 8 13.68 -8.76 7.88
C ARG A 8 14.96 -7.93 7.75
N ASP A 9 16.06 -8.54 7.31
CA ASP A 9 17.34 -7.83 7.12
C ASP A 9 17.21 -6.73 6.07
N TYR A 10 16.45 -7.02 5.02
CA TYR A 10 16.15 -6.04 3.98
C TYR A 10 15.34 -4.86 4.52
N TYR A 11 14.33 -5.13 5.33
CA TYR A 11 13.51 -4.10 5.97
C TYR A 11 14.33 -3.24 6.94
N LEU A 12 15.17 -3.84 7.78
CA LEU A 12 16.01 -3.10 8.72
C LEU A 12 17.03 -2.22 7.99
N HIS A 13 17.62 -2.73 6.92
CA HIS A 13 18.50 -1.92 6.09
C HIS A 13 17.77 -0.71 5.49
N TRP A 14 16.57 -0.93 4.94
CA TRP A 14 15.73 0.16 4.43
C TRP A 14 15.38 1.18 5.51
N LEU A 15 15.01 0.71 6.69
CA LEU A 15 14.63 1.58 7.81
C LEU A 15 15.80 2.49 8.25
N ASP A 16 17.03 1.99 8.19
CA ASP A 16 18.24 2.74 8.55
C ASP A 16 18.65 3.79 7.53
N HIS A 17 18.46 3.50 6.26
CA HIS A 17 19.01 4.29 5.17
C HIS A 17 17.95 5.06 4.39
N ASP A 18 16.65 4.78 4.64
CA ASP A 18 15.51 5.32 3.86
C ASP A 18 15.71 5.10 2.33
N ALA A 19 16.42 4.03 1.98
CA ALA A 19 16.80 3.70 0.62
C ALA A 19 16.96 2.18 0.46
N LEU A 20 16.70 1.71 -0.75
CA LEU A 20 17.01 0.33 -1.12
C LEU A 20 18.43 0.24 -1.67
N PRO A 21 19.21 -0.81 -1.32
CA PRO A 21 20.56 -1.00 -1.84
C PRO A 21 20.58 -1.03 -3.36
N GLY A 22 21.32 -0.07 -3.97
CA GLY A 22 21.48 0.01 -5.42
C GLY A 22 20.28 0.60 -6.18
N PHE A 23 19.28 1.13 -5.47
CA PHE A 23 18.13 1.81 -6.08
C PHE A 23 18.07 3.27 -5.61
N PRO A 24 18.24 4.26 -6.50
CA PRO A 24 18.07 5.67 -6.15
C PRO A 24 16.57 5.98 -6.06
N MET A 25 15.94 5.60 -4.95
CA MET A 25 14.54 5.96 -4.67
C MET A 25 14.48 7.22 -3.81
N PRO A 26 13.49 8.10 -4.03
CA PRO A 26 13.21 9.18 -3.09
C PRO A 26 12.97 8.63 -1.68
N SER A 27 13.24 9.44 -0.66
CA SER A 27 12.89 9.11 0.72
C SER A 27 11.42 8.72 0.83
N PHE A 28 11.14 7.58 1.44
CA PHE A 28 9.76 7.14 1.71
C PHE A 28 9.03 8.18 2.58
N TRP A 29 9.70 8.68 3.59
CA TRP A 29 9.12 9.65 4.53
C TRP A 29 8.83 10.99 3.86
N ASP A 30 9.73 11.47 3.00
CA ASP A 30 9.54 12.71 2.24
C ASP A 30 8.41 12.55 1.22
N HIS A 31 8.30 11.38 0.59
CA HIS A 31 7.21 11.07 -0.33
C HIS A 31 5.85 11.12 0.38
N ILE A 32 5.72 10.44 1.51
CA ILE A 32 4.48 10.44 2.29
C ILE A 32 4.13 11.84 2.78
N ARG A 33 5.11 12.56 3.34
CA ARG A 33 4.90 13.93 3.81
C ARG A 33 4.45 14.86 2.70
N GLY A 34 5.10 14.79 1.52
CA GLY A 34 4.73 15.62 0.38
C GLY A 34 3.30 15.40 -0.08
N TRP A 35 2.82 14.15 -0.15
CA TRP A 35 1.42 13.88 -0.47
C TRP A 35 0.48 14.33 0.66
N TRP A 36 0.90 14.19 1.90
CA TRP A 36 0.11 14.64 3.04
C TRP A 36 -0.10 16.15 3.05
N GLU A 37 0.92 16.92 2.72
CA GLU A 37 0.87 18.39 2.64
C GLU A 37 -0.14 18.89 1.59
N VAL A 38 -0.27 18.17 0.49
CA VAL A 38 -1.18 18.54 -0.62
C VAL A 38 -2.52 17.82 -0.58
N ARG A 39 -2.81 17.03 0.45
CA ARG A 39 -4.03 16.20 0.55
C ARG A 39 -5.37 16.98 0.51
N GLY A 40 -5.31 18.29 0.81
CA GLY A 40 -6.48 19.17 0.75
C GLY A 40 -6.76 19.78 -0.63
N LEU A 41 -5.90 19.53 -1.62
CA LEU A 41 -6.14 20.03 -2.97
C LEU A 41 -7.29 19.26 -3.64
N PRO A 42 -8.13 19.96 -4.45
CA PRO A 42 -9.32 19.35 -5.05
C PRO A 42 -9.03 18.23 -6.07
N ASN A 43 -7.80 18.12 -6.52
CA ASN A 43 -7.32 17.09 -7.44
C ASN A 43 -6.46 16.02 -6.76
N VAL A 44 -6.47 15.93 -5.42
CA VAL A 44 -5.75 14.92 -4.63
C VAL A 44 -6.74 14.13 -3.77
N LEU A 45 -6.73 12.82 -3.92
CA LEU A 45 -7.48 11.89 -3.07
C LEU A 45 -6.53 10.85 -2.48
N LEU A 46 -6.37 10.85 -1.17
CA LEU A 46 -5.64 9.80 -0.47
C LEU A 46 -6.57 8.64 -0.12
N LEU A 47 -6.13 7.43 -0.43
CA LEU A 47 -6.79 6.18 -0.07
C LEU A 47 -5.86 5.36 0.83
N HIS A 48 -6.39 4.85 1.93
CA HIS A 48 -5.63 3.98 2.80
C HIS A 48 -5.90 2.50 2.49
N PHE A 49 -4.86 1.67 2.54
CA PHE A 49 -5.00 0.26 2.20
C PHE A 49 -5.97 -0.49 3.13
N ASN A 50 -5.99 -0.17 4.43
CA ASN A 50 -6.95 -0.76 5.36
C ASN A 50 -8.40 -0.47 4.96
N ASP A 51 -8.69 0.74 4.49
CA ASP A 51 -10.03 1.10 4.03
C ASP A 51 -10.43 0.30 2.79
N LEU A 52 -9.47 0.12 1.85
CA LEU A 52 -9.72 -0.67 0.64
C LEU A 52 -10.04 -2.14 0.94
N ILE A 53 -9.34 -2.75 1.91
CA ILE A 53 -9.59 -4.16 2.26
C ILE A 53 -10.81 -4.34 3.16
N ASN A 54 -11.19 -3.33 3.94
CA ASN A 54 -12.32 -3.40 4.86
C ASN A 54 -13.66 -3.06 4.19
N ASP A 55 -13.65 -2.11 3.25
CA ASP A 55 -14.87 -1.64 2.58
C ASP A 55 -14.55 -1.10 1.18
N LEU A 56 -14.29 -2.04 0.26
CA LEU A 56 -13.93 -1.71 -1.11
C LEU A 56 -15.06 -0.96 -1.84
N GLU A 57 -16.32 -1.32 -1.60
CA GLU A 57 -17.47 -0.66 -2.21
C GLU A 57 -17.51 0.83 -1.86
N ARG A 58 -17.38 1.16 -0.58
CA ARG A 58 -17.33 2.54 -0.11
C ARG A 58 -16.17 3.31 -0.75
N GLN A 59 -15.00 2.68 -0.89
CA GLN A 59 -13.84 3.33 -1.50
C GLN A 59 -14.05 3.56 -3.01
N LEU A 60 -14.67 2.64 -3.72
CA LEU A 60 -15.06 2.84 -5.13
C LEU A 60 -16.02 4.02 -5.28
N ARG A 61 -17.00 4.15 -4.41
CA ARG A 61 -17.91 5.30 -4.38
C ARG A 61 -17.18 6.62 -4.12
N ARG A 62 -16.18 6.63 -3.21
CA ARG A 62 -15.34 7.81 -2.95
C ARG A 62 -14.54 8.21 -4.19
N VAL A 63 -13.94 7.24 -4.87
CA VAL A 63 -13.18 7.50 -6.10
C VAL A 63 -14.08 8.04 -7.20
N ALA A 64 -15.24 7.43 -7.43
CA ALA A 64 -16.20 7.88 -8.42
C ALA A 64 -16.67 9.31 -8.14
N HIS A 65 -17.03 9.62 -6.90
CA HIS A 65 -17.40 10.96 -6.50
C HIS A 65 -16.28 11.99 -6.77
N PHE A 66 -15.05 11.65 -6.38
CA PHE A 66 -13.88 12.48 -6.60
C PHE A 66 -13.64 12.77 -8.09
N LEU A 67 -13.88 11.79 -8.95
CA LEU A 67 -13.74 11.92 -10.41
C LEU A 67 -14.97 12.56 -11.08
N GLY A 68 -16.01 12.90 -10.33
CA GLY A 68 -17.27 13.42 -10.89
C GLY A 68 -18.06 12.38 -11.69
N MET A 69 -17.80 11.09 -11.47
CA MET A 69 -18.46 9.98 -12.16
C MET A 69 -19.68 9.51 -11.39
N GLN A 70 -20.74 9.19 -12.12
CA GLN A 70 -21.89 8.48 -11.54
C GLN A 70 -21.67 6.98 -11.61
N ILE A 71 -21.97 6.28 -10.53
CA ILE A 71 -21.91 4.83 -10.47
C ILE A 71 -23.26 4.28 -10.95
N ASP A 72 -23.20 3.33 -11.87
CA ASP A 72 -24.34 2.48 -12.18
C ASP A 72 -24.48 1.42 -11.08
N GLU A 73 -25.50 1.57 -10.23
CA GLU A 73 -25.74 0.70 -9.08
C GLU A 73 -25.93 -0.77 -9.48
N ALA A 74 -26.45 -1.05 -10.68
CA ALA A 74 -26.58 -2.42 -11.18
C ALA A 74 -25.22 -3.05 -11.50
N ARG A 75 -24.20 -2.25 -11.79
CA ARG A 75 -22.84 -2.71 -12.12
C ARG A 75 -21.89 -2.71 -10.94
N LEU A 76 -22.24 -2.03 -9.86
CA LEU A 76 -21.33 -1.88 -8.73
C LEU A 76 -20.86 -3.22 -8.12
N PRO A 77 -21.72 -4.24 -7.93
CA PRO A 77 -21.25 -5.54 -7.43
C PRO A 77 -20.17 -6.17 -8.32
N ALA A 78 -20.32 -6.09 -9.63
CA ALA A 78 -19.31 -6.58 -10.57
C ALA A 78 -18.03 -5.75 -10.53
N MET A 79 -18.11 -4.43 -10.31
CA MET A 79 -16.94 -3.58 -10.14
C MET A 79 -16.16 -3.95 -8.87
N VAL A 80 -16.85 -4.20 -7.76
CA VAL A 80 -16.25 -4.65 -6.50
C VAL A 80 -15.55 -5.99 -6.70
N GLU A 81 -16.21 -6.96 -7.36
CA GLU A 81 -15.64 -8.26 -7.67
C GLU A 81 -14.36 -8.12 -8.51
N HIS A 82 -14.39 -7.33 -9.58
CA HIS A 82 -13.25 -7.12 -10.48
C HIS A 82 -12.06 -6.43 -9.80
N CYS A 83 -12.30 -5.63 -8.78
CA CYS A 83 -11.24 -5.02 -7.96
C CYS A 83 -10.77 -5.94 -6.82
N GLY A 84 -11.39 -7.10 -6.65
CA GLY A 84 -11.01 -8.09 -5.66
C GLY A 84 -9.72 -8.83 -6.03
N LEU A 85 -8.97 -9.21 -5.00
CA LEU A 85 -7.66 -9.88 -5.16
C LEU A 85 -7.76 -11.18 -5.97
N GLU A 86 -8.80 -11.98 -5.73
CA GLU A 86 -9.00 -13.27 -6.40
C GLU A 86 -9.26 -13.08 -7.89
N TYR A 87 -10.17 -12.18 -8.23
CA TYR A 87 -10.44 -11.84 -9.62
C TYR A 87 -9.17 -11.34 -10.35
N MET A 88 -8.43 -10.42 -9.72
CA MET A 88 -7.17 -9.93 -10.30
C MET A 88 -6.15 -11.04 -10.53
N ARG A 89 -6.06 -12.00 -9.61
CA ARG A 89 -5.16 -13.16 -9.71
C ARG A 89 -5.52 -14.06 -10.89
N GLU A 90 -6.80 -14.30 -11.11
CA GLU A 90 -7.32 -15.14 -12.20
C GLU A 90 -7.29 -14.44 -13.55
N ALA A 91 -7.54 -13.13 -13.58
CA ALA A 91 -7.62 -12.32 -14.79
C ALA A 91 -6.25 -12.04 -15.45
N VAL A 92 -5.13 -12.31 -14.75
CA VAL A 92 -3.80 -12.08 -15.32
C VAL A 92 -3.53 -13.03 -16.48
N SER A 93 -3.34 -12.46 -17.67
CA SER A 93 -3.02 -13.24 -18.86
C SER A 93 -1.68 -13.96 -18.73
N LYS A 94 -1.51 -15.09 -19.43
CA LYS A 94 -0.27 -15.89 -19.43
C LYS A 94 0.94 -15.11 -19.94
N ASP A 95 0.72 -14.12 -20.80
CA ASP A 95 1.77 -13.28 -21.40
C ASP A 95 2.09 -12.03 -20.58
N SER A 96 1.45 -11.87 -19.42
CA SER A 96 1.68 -10.74 -18.52
C SER A 96 3.13 -10.67 -18.03
N ALA A 97 3.63 -9.45 -17.88
CA ALA A 97 4.92 -9.19 -17.24
C ALA A 97 5.01 -9.82 -15.82
N VAL A 98 3.88 -9.92 -15.12
CA VAL A 98 3.79 -10.58 -13.81
C VAL A 98 4.32 -12.01 -13.86
N ASN A 99 3.96 -12.78 -14.91
CA ASN A 99 4.43 -14.16 -15.07
C ASN A 99 5.93 -14.26 -15.39
N ARG A 100 6.53 -13.20 -15.93
CA ARG A 100 7.96 -13.17 -16.27
C ARG A 100 8.84 -12.67 -15.13
N ILE A 101 8.32 -11.77 -14.31
CA ILE A 101 9.08 -11.12 -13.24
C ILE A 101 9.02 -11.92 -11.93
N PHE A 102 7.86 -12.51 -11.62
CA PHE A 102 7.65 -13.20 -10.34
C PHE A 102 7.76 -14.71 -10.51
N LYS A 103 8.52 -15.36 -9.62
CA LYS A 103 8.84 -16.80 -9.67
C LYS A 103 7.59 -17.69 -9.81
N ASP A 104 6.53 -17.39 -9.06
CA ASP A 104 5.27 -18.13 -9.09
C ASP A 104 4.15 -17.30 -9.76
N GLY A 105 4.52 -16.34 -10.62
CA GLY A 105 3.61 -15.52 -11.38
C GLY A 105 2.59 -14.75 -10.53
N PRO A 106 1.30 -14.78 -10.91
CA PRO A 106 0.26 -13.99 -10.23
C PRO A 106 0.09 -14.33 -8.74
N ARG A 107 0.38 -15.56 -8.32
CA ARG A 107 0.24 -15.97 -6.91
C ARG A 107 1.23 -15.26 -5.98
N THR A 108 2.43 -14.96 -6.47
CA THR A 108 3.42 -14.20 -5.72
C THR A 108 3.08 -12.71 -5.72
N PHE A 109 2.67 -12.16 -6.85
CA PHE A 109 2.33 -10.75 -6.98
C PHE A 109 1.04 -10.41 -6.22
N PHE A 110 -0.06 -11.10 -6.52
CA PHE A 110 -1.33 -10.99 -5.80
C PHE A 110 -1.32 -11.95 -4.60
N ASN A 111 -0.54 -11.63 -3.59
CA ASN A 111 -0.32 -12.50 -2.45
C ASN A 111 -1.59 -12.62 -1.59
N ARG A 112 -1.57 -12.27 -0.32
CA ARG A 112 -2.68 -12.51 0.61
C ARG A 112 -3.67 -11.35 0.71
N GLY A 113 -3.29 -10.14 0.28
CA GLY A 113 -4.15 -8.95 0.39
C GLY A 113 -4.50 -8.57 1.83
N THR A 114 -3.64 -8.95 2.78
CA THR A 114 -3.82 -8.66 4.21
C THR A 114 -2.73 -7.73 4.71
N ASN A 115 -3.08 -6.86 5.65
CA ASN A 115 -2.12 -6.01 6.34
C ASN A 115 -1.68 -6.63 7.69
N GLY A 116 -0.62 -6.08 8.30
CA GLY A 116 -0.15 -6.47 9.63
C GLY A 116 0.79 -7.67 9.68
N ARG A 117 1.16 -8.27 8.55
CA ARG A 117 2.06 -9.45 8.47
C ARG A 117 3.47 -9.20 9.00
N TRP A 118 3.89 -7.96 9.05
CA TRP A 118 5.15 -7.55 9.63
C TRP A 118 5.26 -7.91 11.12
N ARG A 119 4.12 -8.06 11.83
CA ARG A 119 4.08 -8.49 13.24
C ARG A 119 4.60 -9.90 13.45
N ASP A 120 4.52 -10.74 12.42
CA ASP A 120 5.02 -12.13 12.46
C ASP A 120 6.53 -12.20 12.17
N VAL A 121 7.12 -11.11 11.68
CA VAL A 121 8.52 -11.04 11.21
C VAL A 121 9.39 -10.19 12.11
N LEU A 122 8.86 -9.04 12.57
CA LEU A 122 9.61 -8.05 13.34
C LEU A 122 9.41 -8.25 14.86
N SER A 123 10.48 -8.02 15.61
CA SER A 123 10.42 -7.95 17.07
C SER A 123 9.72 -6.68 17.56
N ALA A 124 9.28 -6.67 18.81
CA ALA A 124 8.68 -5.50 19.44
C ALA A 124 9.59 -4.26 19.41
N ASP A 125 10.90 -4.46 19.62
CA ASP A 125 11.89 -3.36 19.58
C ASP A 125 12.04 -2.77 18.17
N GLU A 126 12.00 -3.60 17.14
CA GLU A 126 12.08 -3.16 15.75
C GLU A 126 10.83 -2.39 15.33
N ILE A 127 9.67 -2.82 15.82
CA ILE A 127 8.40 -2.11 15.62
C ILE A 127 8.46 -0.74 16.31
N ALA A 128 8.84 -0.71 17.59
CA ALA A 128 8.97 0.55 18.33
C ALA A 128 9.99 1.51 17.69
N ARG A 129 11.06 0.97 17.11
CA ARG A 129 12.03 1.75 16.34
C ARG A 129 11.41 2.38 15.10
N CYS A 130 10.60 1.62 14.33
CA CYS A 130 9.89 2.14 13.18
C CYS A 130 8.93 3.27 13.59
N ASP A 131 8.15 3.07 14.64
CA ASP A 131 7.22 4.07 15.17
C ASP A 131 7.95 5.35 15.57
N LYS A 132 9.10 5.23 16.22
CA LYS A 132 9.94 6.37 16.61
C LYS A 132 10.48 7.14 15.39
N ILE A 133 10.91 6.45 14.36
CA ILE A 133 11.38 7.08 13.11
C ILE A 133 10.21 7.77 12.41
N SER A 134 9.05 7.11 12.31
CA SER A 134 7.84 7.67 11.75
C SER A 134 7.44 8.97 12.46
N ALA A 135 7.39 8.95 13.78
CA ALA A 135 7.07 10.12 14.61
C ALA A 135 8.08 11.27 14.47
N ALA A 136 9.34 10.97 14.18
CA ALA A 136 10.38 11.98 13.95
C ALA A 136 10.37 12.59 12.54
N ARG A 137 9.83 11.85 11.57
CA ARG A 137 9.85 12.23 10.15
C ARG A 137 8.55 12.81 9.63
N LEU A 138 7.41 12.46 10.25
CA LEU A 138 6.07 12.83 9.80
C LEU A 138 5.36 13.72 10.84
N PRO A 139 4.45 14.62 10.41
CA PRO A 139 3.50 15.26 11.30
C PRO A 139 2.69 14.21 12.08
N PRO A 140 2.28 14.47 13.33
CA PRO A 140 1.57 13.49 14.16
C PRO A 140 0.30 12.93 13.53
N ASP A 141 -0.51 13.78 12.86
CA ASP A 141 -1.72 13.39 12.15
C ASP A 141 -1.41 12.52 10.91
N CYS A 142 -0.32 12.81 10.20
CA CYS A 142 0.15 12.00 9.11
C CYS A 142 0.62 10.61 9.56
N ALA A 143 1.42 10.56 10.63
CA ALA A 143 1.91 9.30 11.21
C ALA A 143 0.75 8.42 11.71
N HIS A 144 -0.25 9.03 12.35
CA HIS A 144 -1.46 8.34 12.78
C HIS A 144 -2.24 7.76 11.60
N TRP A 145 -2.52 8.59 10.58
CA TRP A 145 -3.21 8.13 9.38
C TRP A 145 -2.45 7.02 8.65
N LEU A 146 -1.13 7.14 8.51
CA LEU A 146 -0.31 6.12 7.86
C LEU A 146 -0.42 4.76 8.55
N LEU A 147 -0.55 4.75 9.87
CA LEU A 147 -0.66 3.53 10.67
C LEU A 147 -2.08 2.94 10.66
N THR A 148 -3.10 3.79 10.74
CA THR A 148 -4.48 3.36 11.03
C THR A 148 -5.44 3.51 9.85
N GLY A 149 -5.23 4.50 8.98
CA GLY A 149 -6.18 4.97 7.98
C GLY A 149 -7.16 6.03 8.52
N GLU A 150 -7.15 6.32 9.82
CA GLU A 150 -8.08 7.27 10.43
C GLU A 150 -7.56 8.71 10.30
N LEU A 151 -8.46 9.60 9.87
CA LEU A 151 -8.23 11.05 9.89
C LEU A 151 -8.75 11.60 11.23
N ASN A 152 -7.85 12.19 12.02
CA ASN A 152 -8.21 12.93 13.23
C ASN A 152 -8.81 14.29 12.90
#